data_0029e57c9d32647b3b6cd0443e7aa11d
#
_entry.id   0029e57c9d32647b3b6cd0443e7aa11d
#
_cell.length_a   1.000
_cell.length_b   1.000
_cell.length_c   1.000
_cell.angle_alpha   90.00
_cell.angle_beta   90.00
_cell.angle_gamma   90.00
#
_symmetry.space_group_name_H-M   'P 1'
#
loop_
_entity.id
_entity.type
_entity.pdbx_description
1 polymer ?
#
loop_
_entity_poly.entity_id
_entity_poly.type
_entity_poly.pdbx_seq_one_letter_code
_entity_poly.pdbx_strand_id
1 'polypeptide(L)'
;MAMVACGLSVLLAAAAAEEYPHAFPRAGTKQLFDNERVTAWEVHWLKDTPQPIHRHRFDMAGVYLRYGPIRVTSPEGVVSPDRPPFEVPRPYFQKKGVTHREEAIGFSPDAPERMAVMFDVKDKIVDPIVPPEGMARAFPRDGANKAIDNDRVTEWDYTWKVGQIVPTHQHDKDSVQVFFQGGSIKFTAANGKVETKTFNFGDARFIPRGTIDSEEAITGSPRAITIELK
;
A
#
# COMPACT_ATOMS: atom_id res chain seq x y z
N MET A 1 -30.08 0.23 -68.52
CA MET A 1 -29.31 1.12 -67.64
C MET A 1 -29.19 0.43 -66.28
N ALA A 2 -28.02 -0.14 -65.99
CA ALA A 2 -27.78 -0.80 -64.70
C ALA A 2 -26.92 0.14 -63.85
N MET A 3 -27.41 0.55 -62.68
CA MET A 3 -26.66 1.33 -61.68
C MET A 3 -25.82 0.37 -60.83
N VAL A 4 -24.51 0.53 -60.87
CA VAL A 4 -23.58 -0.14 -59.97
C VAL A 4 -23.40 0.76 -58.75
N ALA A 5 -23.88 0.31 -57.59
CA ALA A 5 -23.64 0.95 -56.33
C ALA A 5 -22.27 0.51 -55.78
N CYS A 6 -21.32 1.43 -55.75
CA CYS A 6 -19.99 1.20 -55.13
C CYS A 6 -20.08 1.45 -53.62
N GLY A 7 -20.14 0.37 -52.84
CA GLY A 7 -20.11 0.42 -51.38
C GLY A 7 -18.70 0.69 -50.86
N LEU A 8 -18.49 1.84 -50.28
CA LEU A 8 -17.23 2.22 -49.63
C LEU A 8 -17.21 1.61 -48.20
N SER A 9 -16.52 0.48 -48.05
CA SER A 9 -16.28 -0.12 -46.72
C SER A 9 -15.18 0.68 -46.00
N VAL A 10 -15.56 1.48 -45.04
CA VAL A 10 -14.60 2.13 -44.12
C VAL A 10 -14.18 1.10 -43.07
N LEU A 11 -12.97 0.55 -43.22
CA LEU A 11 -12.32 -0.22 -42.17
C LEU A 11 -11.88 0.76 -41.07
N LEU A 12 -12.61 0.82 -39.97
CA LEU A 12 -12.10 1.39 -38.74
C LEU A 12 -11.03 0.44 -38.20
N ALA A 13 -9.75 0.81 -38.36
CA ALA A 13 -8.69 0.20 -37.64
C ALA A 13 -8.84 0.61 -36.15
N ALA A 14 -9.29 -0.33 -35.33
CA ALA A 14 -9.20 -0.16 -33.88
C ALA A 14 -7.71 -0.06 -33.54
N ALA A 15 -7.25 1.13 -33.14
CA ALA A 15 -5.93 1.31 -32.59
C ALA A 15 -5.82 0.38 -31.38
N ALA A 16 -4.93 -0.63 -31.44
CA ALA A 16 -4.61 -1.45 -30.30
C ALA A 16 -4.17 -0.51 -29.18
N ALA A 17 -4.89 -0.52 -28.07
CA ALA A 17 -4.52 0.28 -26.91
C ALA A 17 -3.10 -0.12 -26.50
N GLU A 18 -2.19 0.83 -26.45
CA GLU A 18 -0.78 0.60 -26.09
C GLU A 18 -0.76 -0.05 -24.70
N GLU A 19 -0.26 -1.28 -24.63
CA GLU A 19 -0.27 -2.05 -23.39
C GLU A 19 0.98 -1.72 -22.58
N TYR A 20 0.87 -0.72 -21.70
CA TYR A 20 1.95 -0.37 -20.79
C TYR A 20 2.22 -1.49 -19.77
N PRO A 21 3.49 -1.74 -19.40
CA PRO A 21 3.82 -2.68 -18.34
C PRO A 21 3.16 -2.28 -17.03
N HIS A 22 2.96 -3.24 -16.12
CA HIS A 22 2.52 -2.93 -14.75
C HIS A 22 3.60 -2.14 -13.99
N ALA A 23 3.18 -1.37 -12.98
CA ALA A 23 4.08 -0.57 -12.16
C ALA A 23 5.17 -1.40 -11.46
N PHE A 24 4.91 -2.65 -11.15
CA PHE A 24 5.80 -3.57 -10.46
C PHE A 24 5.89 -4.95 -11.16
N PRO A 25 7.05 -5.65 -11.10
CA PRO A 25 8.32 -5.19 -10.56
C PRO A 25 9.02 -4.17 -11.48
N ARG A 26 9.89 -3.35 -10.89
CA ARG A 26 10.74 -2.40 -11.62
C ARG A 26 12.07 -2.21 -10.88
N ALA A 27 13.03 -1.49 -11.45
CA ALA A 27 14.27 -1.12 -10.77
C ALA A 27 13.95 -0.43 -9.43
N GLY A 28 14.67 -0.79 -8.38
CA GLY A 28 14.45 -0.27 -7.03
C GLY A 28 13.27 -0.91 -6.29
N THR A 29 12.70 -2.02 -6.78
CA THR A 29 11.62 -2.71 -6.07
C THR A 29 12.02 -4.12 -5.65
N LYS A 30 11.50 -4.55 -4.49
CA LYS A 30 11.63 -5.90 -3.96
C LYS A 30 10.25 -6.38 -3.52
N GLN A 31 9.83 -7.53 -4.02
CA GLN A 31 8.62 -8.18 -3.52
C GLN A 31 8.86 -8.71 -2.11
N LEU A 32 8.03 -8.30 -1.17
CA LEU A 32 8.10 -8.75 0.22
C LEU A 32 7.28 -10.03 0.44
N PHE A 33 6.06 -10.03 -0.05
CA PHE A 33 5.18 -11.21 -0.07
C PHE A 33 4.07 -11.06 -1.11
N ASP A 34 3.41 -12.17 -1.42
CA ASP A 34 2.26 -12.24 -2.30
C ASP A 34 1.22 -13.20 -1.74
N ASN A 35 -0.06 -12.83 -1.84
CA ASN A 35 -1.19 -13.68 -1.50
C ASN A 35 -2.40 -13.31 -2.36
N GLU A 36 -3.56 -13.91 -2.09
CA GLU A 36 -4.77 -13.67 -2.88
C GLU A 36 -5.37 -12.26 -2.72
N ARG A 37 -4.97 -11.49 -1.71
CA ARG A 37 -5.48 -10.13 -1.42
C ARG A 37 -4.54 -9.04 -1.88
N VAL A 38 -3.23 -9.24 -1.73
CA VAL A 38 -2.23 -8.22 -2.03
C VAL A 38 -0.93 -8.81 -2.53
N THR A 39 -0.20 -8.03 -3.33
CA THR A 39 1.23 -8.17 -3.54
C THR A 39 1.92 -7.00 -2.86
N ALA A 40 2.86 -7.27 -1.97
CA ALA A 40 3.58 -6.27 -1.20
C ALA A 40 4.96 -5.99 -1.80
N TRP A 41 5.31 -4.72 -1.93
CA TRP A 41 6.53 -4.23 -2.54
C TRP A 41 7.25 -3.24 -1.63
N GLU A 42 8.53 -3.45 -1.37
CA GLU A 42 9.45 -2.40 -0.96
C GLU A 42 9.87 -1.63 -2.22
N VAL A 43 9.75 -0.30 -2.17
CA VAL A 43 9.93 0.56 -3.34
C VAL A 43 10.92 1.67 -3.02
N HIS A 44 12.01 1.72 -3.79
CA HIS A 44 12.98 2.80 -3.80
C HIS A 44 12.91 3.54 -5.14
N TRP A 45 12.90 4.87 -5.09
CA TRP A 45 13.08 5.69 -6.30
C TRP A 45 14.57 5.99 -6.43
N LEU A 46 15.24 5.16 -7.23
CA LEU A 46 16.69 5.25 -7.44
C LEU A 46 17.05 6.56 -8.14
N LYS A 47 18.16 7.17 -7.70
CA LYS A 47 18.73 8.35 -8.35
C LYS A 47 19.16 7.99 -9.77
N ASP A 48 19.03 8.94 -10.69
CA ASP A 48 19.45 8.80 -12.09
C ASP A 48 18.88 7.57 -12.82
N THR A 49 17.77 7.05 -12.33
CA THR A 49 17.10 5.88 -12.90
C THR A 49 15.61 6.19 -13.14
N PRO A 50 15.29 6.90 -14.24
CA PRO A 50 13.90 7.15 -14.62
C PRO A 50 13.16 5.84 -14.83
N GLN A 51 11.96 5.73 -14.28
CA GLN A 51 11.13 4.55 -14.49
C GLN A 51 10.50 4.59 -15.88
N PRO A 52 10.29 3.45 -16.55
CA PRO A 52 9.53 3.41 -17.78
C PRO A 52 8.09 3.87 -17.55
N ILE A 53 7.41 4.31 -18.63
CA ILE A 53 5.96 4.51 -18.55
C ILE A 53 5.31 3.17 -18.17
N HIS A 54 4.47 3.20 -17.16
CA HIS A 54 3.80 2.03 -16.63
C HIS A 54 2.34 2.35 -16.26
N ARG A 55 1.53 1.31 -16.13
CA ARG A 55 0.13 1.43 -15.73
C ARG A 55 -0.12 0.64 -14.45
N HIS A 56 -0.74 1.28 -13.47
CA HIS A 56 -1.21 0.60 -12.26
C HIS A 56 -2.41 -0.27 -12.59
N ARG A 57 -2.21 -1.60 -12.60
CA ARG A 57 -3.28 -2.57 -12.93
C ARG A 57 -4.20 -2.86 -11.76
N PHE A 58 -3.74 -2.60 -10.53
CA PHE A 58 -4.48 -2.75 -9.28
C PHE A 58 -4.64 -1.41 -8.58
N ASP A 59 -5.63 -1.31 -7.69
CA ASP A 59 -5.63 -0.25 -6.69
C ASP A 59 -4.36 -0.40 -5.86
N MET A 60 -3.75 0.72 -5.49
CA MET A 60 -2.50 0.72 -4.74
C MET A 60 -2.71 1.45 -3.42
N ALA A 61 -2.48 0.74 -2.32
CA ALA A 61 -2.38 1.31 -0.99
C ALA A 61 -0.93 1.23 -0.49
N GLY A 62 -0.54 2.04 0.48
CA GLY A 62 0.80 1.93 1.03
C GLY A 62 1.23 3.08 1.90
N VAL A 63 2.51 3.09 2.24
CA VAL A 63 3.09 4.07 3.16
C VAL A 63 4.41 4.58 2.63
N TYR A 64 4.50 5.89 2.43
CA TYR A 64 5.80 6.53 2.24
C TYR A 64 6.55 6.60 3.56
N LEU A 65 7.77 6.06 3.57
CA LEU A 65 8.63 5.96 4.74
C LEU A 65 9.77 6.97 4.72
N ARG A 66 10.19 7.41 3.53
CA ARG A 66 11.14 8.51 3.34
C ARG A 66 10.63 9.41 2.23
N TYR A 67 10.72 10.70 2.47
CA TYR A 67 10.46 11.70 1.43
C TYR A 67 11.66 11.81 0.49
N GLY A 68 11.39 12.05 -0.76
CA GLY A 68 12.29 12.49 -1.81
C GLY A 68 11.44 13.06 -2.94
N PRO A 69 11.83 14.17 -3.56
CA PRO A 69 11.07 14.74 -4.65
C PRO A 69 11.11 13.83 -5.89
N ILE A 70 9.98 13.73 -6.57
CA ILE A 70 9.87 13.01 -7.84
C ILE A 70 9.19 13.88 -8.87
N ARG A 71 9.60 13.72 -10.13
CA ARG A 71 8.87 14.21 -11.30
C ARG A 71 7.97 13.10 -11.80
N VAL A 72 6.71 13.43 -12.06
CA VAL A 72 5.73 12.52 -12.66
C VAL A 72 5.39 13.04 -14.05
N THR A 73 5.47 12.17 -15.07
CA THR A 73 5.20 12.52 -16.46
C THR A 73 4.15 11.58 -17.03
N SER A 74 3.12 12.14 -17.67
CA SER A 74 2.07 11.36 -18.35
C SER A 74 2.60 10.66 -19.61
N PRO A 75 1.86 9.73 -20.23
CA PRO A 75 2.21 9.13 -21.51
C PRO A 75 2.42 10.14 -22.62
N GLU A 76 1.67 11.23 -22.61
CA GLU A 76 1.74 12.33 -23.60
C GLU A 76 2.93 13.29 -23.35
N GLY A 77 3.75 13.01 -22.32
CA GLY A 77 4.90 13.83 -21.98
C GLY A 77 4.60 15.06 -21.11
N VAL A 78 3.38 15.18 -20.59
CA VAL A 78 3.01 16.28 -19.69
C VAL A 78 3.58 16.03 -18.31
N VAL A 79 4.41 16.97 -17.85
CA VAL A 79 5.00 16.93 -16.50
C VAL A 79 4.01 17.50 -15.49
N SER A 80 3.73 16.73 -14.44
CA SER A 80 2.92 17.23 -13.32
C SER A 80 3.67 18.34 -12.57
N PRO A 81 2.94 19.33 -12.01
CA PRO A 81 3.56 20.33 -11.13
C PRO A 81 4.29 19.68 -9.96
N ASP A 82 5.39 20.30 -9.54
CA ASP A 82 6.13 19.86 -8.36
C ASP A 82 5.23 19.85 -7.13
N ARG A 83 5.32 18.79 -6.36
CA ARG A 83 4.56 18.67 -5.11
C ARG A 83 5.42 19.13 -3.94
N PRO A 84 4.84 19.87 -2.98
CA PRO A 84 5.57 20.26 -1.79
C PRO A 84 6.04 19.04 -1.00
N PRO A 85 7.11 19.18 -0.21
CA PRO A 85 7.49 18.17 0.76
C PRO A 85 6.31 17.79 1.66
N PHE A 86 6.29 16.54 2.10
CA PHE A 86 5.31 16.02 3.04
C PHE A 86 5.99 15.27 4.19
N GLU A 87 5.33 15.23 5.31
CA GLU A 87 5.78 14.49 6.48
C GLU A 87 5.59 12.98 6.28
N VAL A 88 6.47 12.19 6.91
CA VAL A 88 6.40 10.72 6.93
C VAL A 88 6.26 10.20 8.36
N PRO A 89 5.61 9.06 8.59
CA PRO A 89 5.00 8.17 7.59
C PRO A 89 3.79 8.83 6.93
N ARG A 90 3.66 8.65 5.62
CA ARG A 90 2.49 9.15 4.90
C ARG A 90 1.70 8.01 4.29
N PRO A 91 0.49 7.73 4.78
CA PRO A 91 -0.46 6.83 4.15
C PRO A 91 -0.80 7.27 2.72
N TYR A 92 -1.04 6.32 1.84
CA TYR A 92 -1.27 6.60 0.43
C TYR A 92 -2.23 5.59 -0.20
N PHE A 93 -3.16 6.11 -1.00
CA PHE A 93 -4.03 5.30 -1.84
C PHE A 93 -4.16 5.89 -3.24
N GLN A 94 -4.16 5.02 -4.25
CA GLN A 94 -4.37 5.38 -5.65
C GLN A 94 -5.23 4.31 -6.33
N LYS A 95 -6.26 4.73 -7.05
CA LYS A 95 -7.06 3.82 -7.87
C LYS A 95 -6.27 3.27 -9.05
N LYS A 96 -6.59 2.04 -9.47
CA LYS A 96 -6.04 1.43 -10.68
C LYS A 96 -6.35 2.25 -11.94
N GLY A 97 -5.57 2.03 -12.98
CA GLY A 97 -5.73 2.68 -14.28
C GLY A 97 -4.82 3.88 -14.52
N VAL A 98 -4.21 4.45 -13.49
CA VAL A 98 -3.25 5.56 -13.63
C VAL A 98 -2.04 5.08 -14.43
N THR A 99 -1.67 5.87 -15.45
CA THR A 99 -0.53 5.59 -16.34
C THR A 99 0.43 6.78 -16.30
N HIS A 100 1.69 6.53 -15.98
CA HIS A 100 2.71 7.56 -15.87
C HIS A 100 4.11 6.94 -15.86
N ARG A 101 5.13 7.81 -15.87
CA ARG A 101 6.49 7.47 -15.42
C ARG A 101 6.89 8.36 -14.25
N GLU A 102 7.82 7.88 -13.46
CA GLU A 102 8.37 8.59 -12.31
C GLU A 102 9.88 8.69 -12.43
N GLU A 103 10.42 9.81 -12.02
CA GLU A 103 11.84 10.08 -11.97
C GLU A 103 12.17 10.78 -10.66
N ALA A 104 13.13 10.28 -9.93
CA ALA A 104 13.64 10.94 -8.76
C ALA A 104 14.46 12.19 -9.17
N ILE A 105 14.20 13.33 -8.52
CA ILE A 105 14.81 14.62 -8.86
C ILE A 105 15.34 15.34 -7.62
N GLY A 106 16.25 16.32 -7.84
CA GLY A 106 16.62 17.29 -6.78
C GLY A 106 17.34 16.67 -5.58
N PHE A 107 18.09 15.59 -5.78
CA PHE A 107 18.84 14.98 -4.69
C PHE A 107 20.11 15.77 -4.32
N SER A 108 20.33 15.93 -3.02
CA SER A 108 21.68 16.01 -2.48
C SER A 108 22.34 14.62 -2.60
N PRO A 109 23.65 14.52 -2.91
CA PRO A 109 24.35 13.23 -2.92
C PRO A 109 24.18 12.43 -1.63
N ASP A 110 24.07 13.11 -0.49
CA ASP A 110 23.96 12.53 0.83
C ASP A 110 22.50 12.29 1.28
N ALA A 111 21.50 12.77 0.54
CA ALA A 111 20.11 12.55 0.89
C ALA A 111 19.71 11.09 0.64
N PRO A 112 19.01 10.44 1.57
CA PRO A 112 18.50 9.10 1.34
C PRO A 112 17.46 9.11 0.21
N GLU A 113 17.38 8.01 -0.53
CA GLU A 113 16.37 7.82 -1.58
C GLU A 113 14.96 7.81 -0.99
N ARG A 114 14.00 8.30 -1.78
CA ARG A 114 12.57 8.12 -1.45
C ARG A 114 12.28 6.64 -1.32
N MET A 115 11.56 6.28 -0.26
CA MET A 115 11.21 4.90 0.04
C MET A 115 9.74 4.77 0.45
N ALA A 116 9.13 3.68 0.04
CA ALA A 116 7.78 3.30 0.47
C ALA A 116 7.66 1.78 0.59
N VAL A 117 6.63 1.34 1.32
CA VAL A 117 6.07 0.00 1.16
C VAL A 117 4.71 0.17 0.50
N MET A 118 4.51 -0.47 -0.64
CA MET A 118 3.30 -0.38 -1.45
C MET A 118 2.67 -1.76 -1.64
N PHE A 119 1.35 -1.77 -1.77
CA PHE A 119 0.56 -2.97 -1.96
C PHE A 119 -0.29 -2.82 -3.22
N ASP A 120 -0.14 -3.74 -4.17
CA ASP A 120 -1.16 -3.96 -5.18
C ASP A 120 -2.35 -4.63 -4.50
N VAL A 121 -3.45 -3.91 -4.35
CA VAL A 121 -4.69 -4.42 -3.74
C VAL A 121 -5.49 -5.14 -4.82
N LYS A 122 -5.47 -6.47 -4.78
CA LYS A 122 -6.13 -7.33 -5.78
C LYS A 122 -7.65 -7.16 -5.75
N ASP A 123 -8.31 -7.49 -6.85
CA ASP A 123 -9.76 -7.26 -7.00
C ASP A 123 -10.65 -8.20 -6.17
N LYS A 124 -10.05 -9.16 -5.46
CA LYS A 124 -10.79 -10.05 -4.57
C LYS A 124 -11.36 -9.26 -3.39
N ILE A 125 -12.68 -9.12 -3.36
CA ILE A 125 -13.43 -8.54 -2.24
C ILE A 125 -13.85 -9.67 -1.31
N VAL A 126 -13.75 -9.43 0.00
CA VAL A 126 -14.10 -10.41 1.02
C VAL A 126 -14.83 -9.71 2.15
N ASP A 127 -16.03 -10.20 2.49
CA ASP A 127 -16.84 -9.61 3.54
C ASP A 127 -16.14 -9.67 4.91
N PRO A 128 -16.27 -8.63 5.74
CA PRO A 128 -15.78 -8.65 7.11
C PRO A 128 -16.40 -9.79 7.92
N ILE A 129 -15.61 -10.35 8.84
CA ILE A 129 -16.14 -11.27 9.84
C ILE A 129 -16.83 -10.46 10.93
N VAL A 130 -18.01 -10.89 11.35
CA VAL A 130 -18.67 -10.31 12.54
C VAL A 130 -18.03 -10.91 13.78
N PRO A 131 -17.37 -10.12 14.64
CA PRO A 131 -16.81 -10.64 15.89
C PRO A 131 -17.91 -11.23 16.79
N PRO A 132 -17.60 -12.24 17.63
CA PRO A 132 -18.51 -12.72 18.66
C PRO A 132 -18.97 -11.59 19.56
N GLU A 133 -20.14 -11.77 20.17
CA GLU A 133 -20.67 -10.81 21.16
C GLU A 133 -19.65 -10.54 22.28
N GLY A 134 -19.42 -9.27 22.59
CA GLY A 134 -18.44 -8.82 23.57
C GLY A 134 -16.97 -8.79 23.08
N MET A 135 -16.69 -9.30 21.88
CA MET A 135 -15.35 -9.23 21.30
C MET A 135 -15.15 -7.89 20.55
N ALA A 136 -14.12 -7.13 20.94
CA ALA A 136 -13.76 -5.91 20.24
C ALA A 136 -13.21 -6.22 18.83
N ARG A 137 -13.36 -5.26 17.91
CA ARG A 137 -12.63 -5.26 16.62
C ARG A 137 -11.21 -4.74 16.83
N ALA A 138 -10.30 -5.12 15.92
CA ALA A 138 -8.94 -4.58 15.94
C ALA A 138 -8.91 -3.05 15.77
N PHE A 139 -9.80 -2.51 14.94
CA PHE A 139 -9.99 -1.08 14.75
C PHE A 139 -11.48 -0.72 14.63
N PRO A 140 -11.88 0.52 15.04
CA PRO A 140 -11.04 1.53 15.70
C PRO A 140 -10.60 1.09 17.10
N ARG A 141 -9.46 1.62 17.56
CA ARG A 141 -8.97 1.45 18.95
C ARG A 141 -8.47 2.80 19.50
N ASP A 142 -8.40 2.89 20.82
CA ASP A 142 -7.92 4.10 21.49
C ASP A 142 -6.49 4.46 21.06
N GLY A 143 -6.27 5.74 20.72
CA GLY A 143 -4.99 6.23 20.25
C GLY A 143 -4.68 5.96 18.78
N ALA A 144 -5.56 5.27 18.06
CA ALA A 144 -5.42 5.12 16.61
C ALA A 144 -6.03 6.32 15.87
N ASN A 145 -5.31 6.84 14.89
CA ASN A 145 -5.79 7.89 14.01
C ASN A 145 -6.18 7.32 12.65
N LYS A 146 -7.43 7.54 12.23
CA LYS A 146 -7.88 7.16 10.89
C LYS A 146 -7.36 8.16 9.88
N ALA A 147 -6.44 7.71 9.02
CA ALA A 147 -5.76 8.54 8.04
C ALA A 147 -6.44 8.54 6.66
N ILE A 148 -6.92 7.38 6.21
CA ILE A 148 -7.64 7.20 4.95
C ILE A 148 -8.86 6.31 5.21
N ASP A 149 -9.97 6.63 4.52
CA ASP A 149 -11.16 5.80 4.50
C ASP A 149 -11.86 5.95 3.16
N ASN A 150 -11.92 4.87 2.38
CA ASN A 150 -12.56 4.86 1.05
C ASN A 150 -13.23 3.50 0.79
N ASP A 151 -13.66 3.27 -0.44
CA ASP A 151 -14.35 2.05 -0.87
C ASP A 151 -13.48 0.77 -0.87
N ARG A 152 -12.14 0.90 -0.76
CA ARG A 152 -11.20 -0.22 -0.85
C ARG A 152 -10.42 -0.49 0.42
N VAL A 153 -10.10 0.57 1.18
CA VAL A 153 -9.26 0.47 2.37
C VAL A 153 -9.71 1.43 3.47
N THR A 154 -9.38 1.06 4.72
CA THR A 154 -9.29 2.00 5.84
C THR A 154 -7.87 1.95 6.38
N GLU A 155 -7.20 3.09 6.52
CA GLU A 155 -5.83 3.17 7.00
C GLU A 155 -5.76 3.85 8.37
N TRP A 156 -5.07 3.19 9.31
CA TRP A 156 -4.95 3.59 10.70
C TRP A 156 -3.48 3.79 11.07
N ASP A 157 -3.15 4.94 11.65
CA ASP A 157 -1.85 5.20 12.26
C ASP A 157 -1.93 4.90 13.76
N TYR A 158 -1.09 3.99 14.23
CA TYR A 158 -1.10 3.56 15.61
C TYR A 158 0.31 3.36 16.17
N THR A 159 0.49 3.81 17.43
CA THR A 159 1.73 3.62 18.19
C THR A 159 1.47 2.79 19.43
N TRP A 160 2.15 1.65 19.55
CA TRP A 160 2.14 0.84 20.77
C TRP A 160 3.05 1.49 21.81
N LYS A 161 2.55 1.62 23.04
CA LYS A 161 3.31 2.16 24.17
C LYS A 161 3.68 1.02 25.12
N VAL A 162 4.94 0.96 25.54
CA VAL A 162 5.39 -0.01 26.54
C VAL A 162 4.56 0.09 27.81
N GLY A 163 4.12 -1.05 28.33
CA GLY A 163 3.24 -1.16 29.51
C GLY A 163 1.76 -0.90 29.23
N GLN A 164 1.38 -0.59 28.00
CA GLN A 164 -0.02 -0.51 27.60
C GLN A 164 -0.40 -1.75 26.79
N ILE A 165 -1.36 -2.51 27.32
CA ILE A 165 -1.89 -3.70 26.64
C ILE A 165 -3.05 -3.25 25.73
N VAL A 166 -3.02 -3.66 24.47
CA VAL A 166 -4.20 -3.69 23.61
C VAL A 166 -4.97 -4.94 23.96
N PRO A 167 -6.20 -4.83 24.48
CA PRO A 167 -6.98 -5.99 24.92
C PRO A 167 -7.26 -6.96 23.76
N THR A 168 -7.65 -8.18 24.11
CA THR A 168 -8.04 -9.19 23.12
C THR A 168 -9.10 -8.64 22.17
N HIS A 169 -8.82 -8.76 20.87
CA HIS A 169 -9.65 -8.25 19.79
C HIS A 169 -9.61 -9.20 18.59
N GLN A 170 -10.53 -9.01 17.66
CA GLN A 170 -10.54 -9.74 16.39
C GLN A 170 -10.29 -8.80 15.22
N HIS A 171 -9.38 -9.19 14.33
CA HIS A 171 -9.26 -8.59 13.00
C HIS A 171 -10.46 -9.05 12.16
N ASP A 172 -11.43 -8.18 11.98
CA ASP A 172 -12.65 -8.48 11.20
C ASP A 172 -12.40 -8.44 9.69
N LYS A 173 -11.32 -7.82 9.26
CA LYS A 173 -10.86 -7.74 7.86
C LYS A 173 -9.42 -8.22 7.72
N ASP A 174 -9.09 -8.69 6.51
CA ASP A 174 -7.68 -8.82 6.14
C ASP A 174 -7.00 -7.47 6.24
N SER A 175 -5.78 -7.43 6.75
CA SER A 175 -5.03 -6.19 6.84
C SER A 175 -3.55 -6.41 6.58
N VAL A 176 -2.88 -5.32 6.22
CA VAL A 176 -1.43 -5.24 6.16
C VAL A 176 -0.94 -4.16 7.10
N GLN A 177 0.23 -4.37 7.69
CA GLN A 177 0.89 -3.39 8.54
C GLN A 177 2.25 -3.03 7.98
N VAL A 178 2.60 -1.75 8.05
CA VAL A 178 3.92 -1.22 7.68
C VAL A 178 4.49 -0.49 8.87
N PHE A 179 5.63 -0.94 9.39
CA PHE A 179 6.27 -0.36 10.56
C PHE A 179 7.17 0.83 10.18
N PHE A 180 6.85 1.99 10.72
CA PHE A 180 7.67 3.20 10.59
C PHE A 180 8.69 3.31 11.74
N GLN A 181 8.33 2.86 12.92
CA GLN A 181 9.20 2.80 14.08
C GLN A 181 9.23 1.39 14.63
N GLY A 182 10.43 0.88 14.87
CA GLY A 182 10.66 -0.47 15.35
C GLY A 182 10.44 -0.66 16.84
N GLY A 183 10.45 -1.91 17.24
CA GLY A 183 10.32 -2.39 18.62
C GLY A 183 9.77 -3.81 18.67
N SER A 184 9.64 -4.36 19.85
CA SER A 184 9.13 -5.72 20.05
C SER A 184 7.70 -5.69 20.59
N ILE A 185 6.82 -6.49 19.99
CA ILE A 185 5.43 -6.67 20.42
C ILE A 185 5.23 -8.14 20.79
N LYS A 186 4.68 -8.35 21.98
CA LYS A 186 4.17 -9.64 22.42
C LYS A 186 2.72 -9.80 21.98
N PHE A 187 2.43 -10.85 21.26
CA PHE A 187 1.11 -11.28 20.85
C PHE A 187 0.66 -12.46 21.71
N THR A 188 -0.54 -12.41 22.24
CA THR A 188 -1.15 -13.55 22.96
C THR A 188 -2.41 -13.96 22.19
N ALA A 189 -2.33 -15.10 21.51
CA ALA A 189 -3.44 -15.62 20.72
C ALA A 189 -4.59 -16.12 21.63
N ALA A 190 -5.80 -16.28 21.08
CA ALA A 190 -6.99 -16.75 21.81
C ALA A 190 -6.80 -18.09 22.54
N ASN A 191 -5.93 -18.96 22.05
CA ASN A 191 -5.59 -20.25 22.69
C ASN A 191 -4.49 -20.14 23.77
N GLY A 192 -4.08 -18.94 24.15
CA GLY A 192 -3.05 -18.66 25.14
C GLY A 192 -1.61 -18.79 24.61
N LYS A 193 -1.41 -19.12 23.33
CA LYS A 193 -0.06 -19.16 22.75
C LYS A 193 0.52 -17.74 22.70
N VAL A 194 1.73 -17.59 23.22
CA VAL A 194 2.43 -16.32 23.25
C VAL A 194 3.55 -16.34 22.21
N GLU A 195 3.68 -15.27 21.46
CA GLU A 195 4.77 -15.03 20.51
C GLU A 195 5.25 -13.59 20.66
N THR A 196 6.57 -13.38 20.68
CA THR A 196 7.15 -12.04 20.62
C THR A 196 7.82 -11.83 19.27
N LYS A 197 7.44 -10.75 18.59
CA LYS A 197 8.03 -10.36 17.30
C LYS A 197 8.72 -9.01 17.44
N THR A 198 9.91 -8.91 16.87
CA THR A 198 10.62 -7.65 16.72
C THR A 198 10.42 -7.13 15.30
N PHE A 199 10.03 -5.88 15.20
CA PHE A 199 9.84 -5.18 13.94
C PHE A 199 10.87 -4.08 13.79
N ASN A 200 11.30 -3.84 12.57
CA ASN A 200 12.22 -2.79 12.18
C ASN A 200 11.54 -1.78 11.26
N PHE A 201 12.20 -0.66 11.02
CA PHE A 201 11.76 0.31 10.02
C PHE A 201 11.63 -0.35 8.63
N GLY A 202 10.47 -0.21 8.01
CA GLY A 202 10.15 -0.78 6.69
C GLY A 202 9.60 -2.21 6.73
N ASP A 203 9.60 -2.88 7.87
CA ASP A 203 8.99 -4.20 7.97
C ASP A 203 7.49 -4.13 7.64
N ALA A 204 7.01 -5.14 6.91
CA ALA A 204 5.61 -5.28 6.58
C ALA A 204 5.11 -6.70 6.86
N ARG A 205 3.84 -6.81 7.27
CA ARG A 205 3.18 -8.11 7.48
C ARG A 205 1.75 -8.10 7.00
N PHE A 206 1.25 -9.26 6.66
CA PHE A 206 -0.17 -9.53 6.42
C PHE A 206 -0.80 -10.13 7.68
N ILE A 207 -2.01 -9.70 8.02
CA ILE A 207 -2.81 -10.21 9.12
C ILE A 207 -4.12 -10.71 8.53
N PRO A 208 -4.37 -12.03 8.53
CA PRO A 208 -5.63 -12.58 8.05
C PRO A 208 -6.82 -12.12 8.90
N ARG A 209 -7.95 -11.88 8.28
CA ARG A 209 -9.22 -11.74 9.00
C ARG A 209 -9.49 -12.98 9.86
N GLY A 210 -10.12 -12.77 10.99
CA GLY A 210 -10.37 -13.84 11.97
C GLY A 210 -9.23 -14.04 12.96
N THR A 211 -8.06 -13.38 12.76
CA THR A 211 -6.99 -13.38 13.77
C THR A 211 -7.52 -12.78 15.07
N ILE A 212 -7.32 -13.48 16.19
CA ILE A 212 -7.71 -13.05 17.53
C ILE A 212 -6.45 -13.06 18.40
N ASP A 213 -6.08 -11.92 18.91
CA ASP A 213 -4.95 -11.77 19.84
C ASP A 213 -5.11 -10.53 20.74
N SER A 214 -4.25 -10.44 21.74
CA SER A 214 -3.92 -9.21 22.46
C SER A 214 -2.48 -8.83 22.16
N GLU A 215 -2.17 -7.53 22.23
CA GLU A 215 -0.86 -6.99 21.86
C GLU A 215 -0.28 -6.20 23.03
N GLU A 216 1.02 -6.34 23.28
CA GLU A 216 1.75 -5.59 24.29
C GLU A 216 3.14 -5.22 23.77
N ALA A 217 3.46 -3.91 23.72
CA ALA A 217 4.81 -3.48 23.40
C ALA A 217 5.76 -3.84 24.55
N ILE A 218 6.83 -4.58 24.24
CA ILE A 218 7.84 -5.03 25.21
C ILE A 218 9.06 -4.11 25.19
N THR A 219 9.47 -3.67 24.00
CA THR A 219 10.59 -2.75 23.82
C THR A 219 10.28 -1.72 22.74
N GLY A 220 10.89 -0.55 22.85
CA GLY A 220 10.70 0.54 21.90
C GLY A 220 9.28 1.14 21.97
N SER A 221 8.91 1.84 20.94
CA SER A 221 7.52 2.34 20.74
C SER A 221 7.13 2.04 19.30
N PRO A 222 6.84 0.78 18.98
CA PRO A 222 6.48 0.40 17.60
C PRO A 222 5.36 1.30 17.08
N ARG A 223 5.52 1.85 15.86
CA ARG A 223 4.49 2.62 15.18
C ARG A 223 4.30 2.06 13.79
N ALA A 224 3.06 1.78 13.44
CA ALA A 224 2.73 1.26 12.12
C ALA A 224 1.49 1.92 11.55
N ILE A 225 1.44 1.94 10.21
CA ILE A 225 0.19 2.15 9.49
C ILE A 225 -0.41 0.77 9.23
N THR A 226 -1.63 0.57 9.72
CA THR A 226 -2.43 -0.64 9.42
C THR A 226 -3.46 -0.30 8.37
N ILE A 227 -3.48 -1.07 7.29
CA ILE A 227 -4.38 -0.92 6.14
C ILE A 227 -5.33 -2.09 6.15
N GLU A 228 -6.58 -1.87 6.55
CA GLU A 228 -7.68 -2.83 6.46
C GLU A 228 -8.19 -2.88 5.03
N LEU A 229 -8.32 -4.08 4.45
CA LEU A 229 -8.79 -4.33 3.08
C LEU A 229 -10.31 -4.57 3.09
N LYS A 230 -11.04 -3.80 2.30
CA LYS A 230 -12.50 -3.93 2.14
C LYS A 230 -12.88 -4.86 0.99
#